data_b44ac4803daf0414804fc942944ffb46
#
_entry.id   b44ac4803daf0414804fc942944ffb46
#
_cell.length_a   1.000
_cell.length_b   1.000
_cell.length_c   1.000
_cell.angle_alpha   90.00
_cell.angle_beta   90.00
_cell.angle_gamma   90.00
#
_symmetry.space_group_name_H-M   'P 1'
#
loop_
_entity.id
_entity.type
_entity.pdbx_description
1 polymer ?
#
loop_
_entity_poly.entity_id
_entity_poly.type
_entity_poly.pdbx_seq_one_letter_code
_entity_poly.pdbx_strand_id
1 'polypeptide(L)'
;MTLKLVHVIWRHGDRSPTITYPTDPIKEDNWTFGGGGWGQLSPLGMKQHFDFGKQMRQYYVDTNFLSKTYNSKEIYVRSSDANRTIISAMTNLLGMYSYNNNASVNGTDYPDVDGWPQGFIPIAVHTIEKSTDHMLVSHAPCKRMSWLLEVLRNESEEVKGFLDRTEVKEVFKNVSLNAGWNYDVNSLWQVRDAWKIEHAHGMKQPDEGDWYTKELYDKVAVICDKIQLFDNGIYENPPIIIRNVDIGLELQKIRGGSLFNEINTHMNMKIDCLNRARPACRWINGLKYHAYSGHDTTIFAFLSIMGIQSKVVVSGGYPDYTAAAFVELYIDADGEPYFRILYRTSDVNNTIYPVTHLINECEGKDYCKLEVFRYFAAKSKPDQDLIEWCEMNPWEGTSSSKLTTIQATIFAAYMWYQS
;
A
#
# COMPACT_ATOMS: atom_id res chain seq x y z
N MET A 1 8.32 -26.50 5.01
CA MET A 1 8.36 -25.02 5.08
C MET A 1 7.97 -24.55 6.48
N THR A 2 8.81 -23.75 7.13
CA THR A 2 8.56 -23.19 8.47
C THR A 2 8.45 -21.67 8.36
N LEU A 3 7.32 -21.09 8.75
CA LEU A 3 7.08 -19.65 8.76
C LEU A 3 7.99 -18.96 9.80
N LYS A 4 8.69 -17.89 9.44
CA LYS A 4 9.64 -17.16 10.29
C LYS A 4 9.28 -15.71 10.54
N LEU A 5 8.67 -15.02 9.55
CA LEU A 5 8.34 -13.60 9.63
C LEU A 5 7.16 -13.31 8.70
N VAL A 6 6.27 -12.46 9.13
CA VAL A 6 5.13 -11.98 8.35
C VAL A 6 5.18 -10.45 8.31
N HIS A 7 5.10 -9.87 7.13
CA HIS A 7 4.78 -8.47 6.92
C HIS A 7 3.37 -8.36 6.35
N VAL A 8 2.56 -7.45 6.88
CA VAL A 8 1.20 -7.20 6.39
C VAL A 8 1.05 -5.73 6.07
N ILE A 9 0.67 -5.42 4.84
CA ILE A 9 0.38 -4.06 4.39
C ILE A 9 -1.12 -3.98 4.16
N TRP A 10 -1.84 -3.09 4.85
CA TRP A 10 -3.28 -2.96 4.64
C TRP A 10 -3.73 -1.52 4.38
N ARG A 11 -4.83 -1.39 3.64
CA ARG A 11 -5.59 -0.17 3.50
C ARG A 11 -6.46 0.05 4.74
N HIS A 12 -6.62 1.31 5.17
CA HIS A 12 -7.60 1.69 6.20
C HIS A 12 -9.03 1.23 5.85
N GLY A 13 -9.93 1.21 6.81
CA GLY A 13 -11.35 0.92 6.63
C GLY A 13 -12.12 2.07 5.97
N ASP A 14 -13.44 1.88 5.87
CA ASP A 14 -14.38 2.88 5.36
C ASP A 14 -14.28 4.21 6.13
N ARG A 15 -14.53 5.33 5.43
CA ARG A 15 -14.28 6.70 5.93
C ARG A 15 -15.15 7.74 5.24
N SER A 16 -15.21 8.95 5.81
CA SER A 16 -15.68 10.13 5.08
C SER A 16 -14.74 10.51 3.94
N PRO A 17 -15.20 11.24 2.90
CA PRO A 17 -14.32 11.81 1.88
C PRO A 17 -13.18 12.61 2.49
N THR A 18 -12.05 12.71 1.80
CA THR A 18 -10.93 13.57 2.26
C THR A 18 -11.14 15.03 1.84
N ILE A 19 -11.99 15.26 0.88
CA ILE A 19 -12.41 16.55 0.35
C ILE A 19 -13.62 16.31 -0.56
N THR A 20 -14.41 17.33 -0.85
CA THR A 20 -15.43 17.29 -1.89
C THR A 20 -15.27 18.44 -2.88
N TYR A 21 -16.14 18.48 -3.89
CA TYR A 21 -16.14 19.53 -4.91
C TYR A 21 -17.01 20.74 -4.50
N PRO A 22 -16.74 21.95 -5.02
CA PRO A 22 -17.40 23.19 -4.55
C PRO A 22 -18.92 23.17 -4.63
N THR A 23 -19.52 22.58 -5.66
CA THR A 23 -20.99 22.52 -5.85
C THR A 23 -21.66 21.35 -5.14
N ASP A 24 -20.91 20.46 -4.50
CA ASP A 24 -21.46 19.34 -3.74
C ASP A 24 -22.38 19.85 -2.62
N PRO A 25 -23.64 19.37 -2.52
CA PRO A 25 -24.50 19.69 -1.41
C PRO A 25 -24.05 19.09 -0.07
N ILE A 26 -23.25 18.01 -0.09
CA ILE A 26 -22.77 17.31 1.10
C ILE A 26 -21.44 17.93 1.54
N LYS A 27 -21.47 18.63 2.67
CA LYS A 27 -20.32 19.38 3.20
C LYS A 27 -19.67 18.64 4.38
N GLU A 28 -18.57 19.17 4.86
CA GLU A 28 -17.80 18.59 5.97
C GLU A 28 -18.66 18.29 7.20
N ASP A 29 -19.53 19.22 7.58
CA ASP A 29 -20.41 19.10 8.75
C ASP A 29 -21.45 17.97 8.65
N ASN A 30 -21.70 17.42 7.47
CA ASN A 30 -22.55 16.26 7.29
C ASN A 30 -21.88 14.95 7.77
N TRP A 31 -20.55 14.95 7.91
CA TRP A 31 -19.78 13.81 8.35
C TRP A 31 -19.48 13.90 9.85
N THR A 32 -20.31 13.27 10.67
CA THR A 32 -20.30 13.42 12.15
C THR A 32 -19.58 12.29 12.89
N PHE A 33 -19.22 11.20 12.23
CA PHE A 33 -18.53 10.06 12.83
C PHE A 33 -17.00 10.25 12.91
N GLY A 34 -16.34 9.43 13.73
CA GLY A 34 -14.89 9.38 13.83
C GLY A 34 -14.24 10.68 14.36
N GLY A 35 -15.00 11.49 15.08
CA GLY A 35 -14.59 12.82 15.55
C GLY A 35 -15.05 13.96 14.65
N GLY A 36 -15.73 13.64 13.54
CA GLY A 36 -16.30 14.61 12.57
C GLY A 36 -15.32 15.08 11.50
N GLY A 37 -15.86 15.51 10.37
CA GLY A 37 -15.13 16.13 9.27
C GLY A 37 -14.55 15.15 8.25
N TRP A 38 -13.61 15.69 7.46
CA TRP A 38 -13.02 14.98 6.33
C TRP A 38 -12.03 13.89 6.74
N GLY A 39 -12.06 12.79 5.99
CA GLY A 39 -11.07 11.72 6.06
C GLY A 39 -11.09 10.88 7.34
N GLN A 40 -12.15 10.98 8.16
CA GLN A 40 -12.27 10.25 9.42
C GLN A 40 -12.82 8.85 9.20
N LEU A 41 -12.28 7.87 9.92
CA LEU A 41 -12.72 6.47 9.88
C LEU A 41 -14.15 6.35 10.41
N SER A 42 -15.02 5.67 9.65
CA SER A 42 -16.41 5.43 10.07
C SER A 42 -16.52 4.28 11.06
N PRO A 43 -17.66 4.16 11.78
CA PRO A 43 -17.96 2.96 12.57
C PRO A 43 -17.94 1.67 11.74
N LEU A 44 -18.34 1.74 10.45
CA LEU A 44 -18.21 0.64 9.51
C LEU A 44 -16.73 0.29 9.29
N GLY A 45 -15.88 1.29 9.07
CA GLY A 45 -14.44 1.08 8.90
C GLY A 45 -13.76 0.48 10.13
N MET A 46 -14.19 0.90 11.33
CA MET A 46 -13.73 0.27 12.59
C MET A 46 -14.13 -1.20 12.63
N LYS A 47 -15.41 -1.52 12.32
CA LYS A 47 -15.89 -2.89 12.27
C LYS A 47 -15.12 -3.74 11.27
N GLN A 48 -14.88 -3.23 10.07
CA GLN A 48 -14.10 -3.90 9.02
C GLN A 48 -12.71 -4.31 9.52
N HIS A 49 -12.00 -3.41 10.21
CA HIS A 49 -10.68 -3.71 10.77
C HIS A 49 -10.74 -4.60 12.02
N PHE A 50 -11.77 -4.50 12.82
CA PHE A 50 -11.98 -5.41 13.95
C PHE A 50 -12.17 -6.86 13.46
N ASP A 51 -13.01 -7.07 12.45
CA ASP A 51 -13.25 -8.39 11.87
C ASP A 51 -11.99 -8.92 11.14
N PHE A 52 -11.23 -8.03 10.50
CA PHE A 52 -9.93 -8.39 9.93
C PHE A 52 -8.92 -8.79 11.03
N GLY A 53 -8.90 -8.10 12.16
CA GLY A 53 -8.08 -8.48 13.32
C GLY A 53 -8.42 -9.86 13.86
N LYS A 54 -9.71 -10.23 13.94
CA LYS A 54 -10.15 -11.58 14.30
C LYS A 54 -9.65 -12.62 13.29
N GLN A 55 -9.65 -12.29 12.01
CA GLN A 55 -9.09 -13.15 10.97
C GLN A 55 -7.57 -13.33 11.16
N MET A 56 -6.83 -12.28 11.49
CA MET A 56 -5.39 -12.36 11.78
C MET A 56 -5.12 -13.22 13.01
N ARG A 57 -5.96 -13.13 14.03
CA ARG A 57 -5.91 -14.04 15.17
C ARG A 57 -5.99 -15.51 14.73
N GLN A 58 -6.98 -15.86 13.92
CA GLN A 58 -7.15 -17.23 13.42
C GLN A 58 -5.94 -17.70 12.60
N TYR A 59 -5.36 -16.85 11.78
CA TYR A 59 -4.24 -17.19 10.91
C TYR A 59 -2.90 -17.33 11.64
N TYR A 60 -2.63 -16.49 12.65
CA TYR A 60 -1.29 -16.40 13.23
C TYR A 60 -1.22 -16.65 14.73
N VAL A 61 -2.28 -16.36 15.51
CA VAL A 61 -2.29 -16.58 16.95
C VAL A 61 -2.79 -17.99 17.28
N ASP A 62 -3.95 -18.37 16.72
CA ASP A 62 -4.56 -19.68 17.00
C ASP A 62 -3.77 -20.83 16.38
N THR A 63 -2.94 -20.56 15.39
CA THR A 63 -1.96 -21.52 14.83
C THR A 63 -0.64 -21.62 15.63
N ASN A 64 -0.53 -20.89 16.75
CA ASN A 64 0.66 -20.81 17.60
C ASN A 64 1.93 -20.22 16.91
N PHE A 65 1.77 -19.48 15.81
CA PHE A 65 2.88 -18.70 15.25
C PHE A 65 3.18 -17.49 16.14
N LEU A 66 2.15 -16.78 16.58
CA LEU A 66 2.24 -15.70 17.57
C LEU A 66 1.77 -16.18 18.94
N SER A 67 2.24 -15.54 20.00
CA SER A 67 1.80 -15.77 21.36
C SER A 67 0.30 -15.46 21.52
N LYS A 68 -0.38 -16.20 22.38
CA LYS A 68 -1.82 -16.01 22.65
C LYS A 68 -2.14 -14.68 23.33
N THR A 69 -1.20 -14.18 24.12
CA THR A 69 -1.20 -12.83 24.70
C THR A 69 -0.29 -11.92 23.88
N TYR A 70 -0.57 -10.61 23.90
CA TYR A 70 0.30 -9.64 23.23
C TYR A 70 1.72 -9.70 23.74
N ASN A 71 2.69 -9.79 22.81
CA ASN A 71 4.11 -9.75 23.11
C ASN A 71 4.78 -8.67 22.23
N SER A 72 5.24 -7.60 22.86
CA SER A 72 5.89 -6.47 22.20
C SER A 72 7.18 -6.81 21.44
N LYS A 73 7.77 -7.97 21.70
CA LYS A 73 8.96 -8.45 20.98
C LYS A 73 8.59 -9.18 19.68
N GLU A 74 7.37 -9.72 19.61
CA GLU A 74 6.90 -10.49 18.43
C GLU A 74 6.24 -9.61 17.39
N ILE A 75 5.66 -8.46 17.81
CA ILE A 75 4.79 -7.63 16.97
C ILE A 75 5.31 -6.20 16.93
N TYR A 76 5.36 -5.65 15.73
CA TYR A 76 5.57 -4.22 15.51
C TYR A 76 4.50 -3.69 14.54
N VAL A 77 3.90 -2.55 14.86
CA VAL A 77 2.85 -1.94 14.04
C VAL A 77 3.23 -0.50 13.72
N ARG A 78 3.35 -0.20 12.43
CA ARG A 78 3.58 1.12 11.90
C ARG A 78 2.36 1.59 11.11
N SER A 79 1.93 2.83 11.32
CA SER A 79 0.88 3.49 10.56
C SER A 79 1.42 4.73 9.87
N SER A 80 0.85 5.10 8.73
CA SER A 80 0.97 6.47 8.25
C SER A 80 0.30 7.41 9.27
N ASP A 81 0.75 8.67 9.34
CA ASP A 81 0.22 9.65 10.29
C ASP A 81 -1.10 10.26 9.76
N ALA A 82 -2.15 9.46 9.82
CA ALA A 82 -3.52 9.86 9.52
C ALA A 82 -4.49 9.16 10.49
N ASN A 83 -5.47 9.88 11.02
CA ASN A 83 -6.42 9.32 12.01
C ASN A 83 -7.02 7.99 11.54
N ARG A 84 -7.49 7.91 10.30
CA ARG A 84 -8.10 6.70 9.75
C ARG A 84 -7.20 5.48 9.72
N THR A 85 -5.90 5.65 9.45
CA THR A 85 -4.94 4.53 9.41
C THR A 85 -4.52 4.10 10.81
N ILE A 86 -4.33 5.06 11.72
CA ILE A 86 -4.00 4.80 13.13
C ILE A 86 -5.16 4.06 13.81
N ILE A 87 -6.40 4.57 13.69
CA ILE A 87 -7.58 3.94 14.29
C ILE A 87 -7.87 2.58 13.65
N SER A 88 -7.65 2.43 12.33
CA SER A 88 -7.71 1.12 11.67
C SER A 88 -6.75 0.10 12.27
N ALA A 89 -5.51 0.49 12.54
CA ALA A 89 -4.54 -0.38 13.22
C ALA A 89 -4.98 -0.72 14.65
N MET A 90 -5.44 0.27 15.42
CA MET A 90 -5.91 0.06 16.79
C MET A 90 -7.09 -0.90 16.85
N THR A 91 -8.06 -0.76 15.94
CA THR A 91 -9.24 -1.66 15.89
C THR A 91 -8.91 -3.05 15.35
N ASN A 92 -7.93 -3.17 14.44
CA ASN A 92 -7.39 -4.46 14.03
C ASN A 92 -6.78 -5.21 15.22
N LEU A 93 -5.91 -4.56 15.98
CA LEU A 93 -5.26 -5.13 17.15
C LEU A 93 -6.29 -5.47 18.27
N LEU A 94 -7.35 -4.69 18.41
CA LEU A 94 -8.45 -4.99 19.29
C LEU A 94 -9.13 -6.33 18.91
N GLY A 95 -9.39 -6.54 17.62
CA GLY A 95 -9.91 -7.82 17.10
C GLY A 95 -8.94 -8.98 17.29
N MET A 96 -7.64 -8.71 17.20
CA MET A 96 -6.59 -9.74 17.27
C MET A 96 -6.30 -10.19 18.71
N TYR A 97 -6.29 -9.28 19.69
CA TYR A 97 -5.78 -9.56 21.02
C TYR A 97 -6.76 -9.29 22.18
N SER A 98 -7.75 -8.44 22.02
CA SER A 98 -8.62 -8.05 23.13
C SER A 98 -9.97 -8.80 23.15
N TYR A 99 -10.50 -9.12 21.98
CA TYR A 99 -11.80 -9.77 21.89
C TYR A 99 -11.72 -11.26 22.23
N ASN A 100 -12.51 -11.71 23.24
CA ASN A 100 -12.58 -13.11 23.68
C ASN A 100 -11.20 -13.75 23.94
N ASN A 101 -10.23 -12.96 24.38
CA ASN A 101 -8.90 -13.47 24.70
C ASN A 101 -8.80 -13.95 26.14
N ASN A 102 -9.21 -15.20 26.38
CA ASN A 102 -9.13 -15.83 27.70
C ASN A 102 -7.69 -16.11 28.17
N ALA A 103 -6.68 -15.86 27.32
CA ALA A 103 -5.27 -16.03 27.69
C ALA A 103 -4.68 -14.79 28.38
N SER A 104 -5.29 -13.61 28.18
CA SER A 104 -4.86 -12.38 28.84
C SER A 104 -5.35 -12.32 30.28
N VAL A 105 -4.45 -11.96 31.19
CA VAL A 105 -4.66 -12.01 32.63
C VAL A 105 -4.84 -10.61 33.19
N ASN A 106 -5.98 -10.40 33.87
CA ASN A 106 -6.27 -9.21 34.64
C ASN A 106 -5.16 -8.97 35.70
N GLY A 107 -4.74 -7.73 35.88
CA GLY A 107 -3.62 -7.34 36.77
C GLY A 107 -2.23 -7.61 36.19
N THR A 108 -2.13 -8.30 35.04
CA THR A 108 -0.85 -8.56 34.36
C THR A 108 -0.82 -7.93 32.95
N ASP A 109 -1.78 -8.25 32.11
CA ASP A 109 -1.85 -7.79 30.72
C ASP A 109 -2.67 -6.49 30.57
N TYR A 110 -3.61 -6.28 31.49
CA TYR A 110 -4.42 -5.05 31.60
C TYR A 110 -4.82 -4.78 33.06
N PRO A 111 -5.19 -3.54 33.43
CA PRO A 111 -5.48 -3.17 34.81
C PRO A 111 -6.66 -3.94 35.42
N ASP A 112 -6.52 -4.32 36.68
CA ASP A 112 -7.60 -4.81 37.54
C ASP A 112 -8.27 -3.64 38.25
N VAL A 113 -9.04 -2.85 37.52
CA VAL A 113 -9.75 -1.69 38.05
C VAL A 113 -11.18 -1.65 37.51
N ASP A 114 -12.09 -1.17 38.33
CA ASP A 114 -13.50 -1.02 37.95
C ASP A 114 -13.60 -0.03 36.76
N GLY A 115 -14.44 -0.36 35.78
CA GLY A 115 -14.67 0.43 34.59
C GLY A 115 -13.63 0.22 33.47
N TRP A 116 -12.55 -0.55 33.66
CA TRP A 116 -11.67 -0.91 32.54
C TRP A 116 -12.36 -1.92 31.62
N PRO A 117 -12.36 -1.72 30.26
CA PRO A 117 -12.96 -2.69 29.36
C PRO A 117 -12.23 -4.04 29.46
N GLN A 118 -12.99 -5.09 29.82
CA GLN A 118 -12.43 -6.43 30.03
C GLN A 118 -11.65 -6.90 28.80
N GLY A 119 -10.39 -7.31 29.01
CA GLY A 119 -9.51 -7.83 27.97
C GLY A 119 -8.95 -6.77 27.03
N PHE A 120 -9.23 -5.49 27.21
CA PHE A 120 -8.64 -4.44 26.39
C PHE A 120 -7.18 -4.21 26.75
N ILE A 121 -6.30 -4.47 25.78
CA ILE A 121 -4.84 -4.27 25.89
C ILE A 121 -4.45 -3.14 24.95
N PRO A 122 -3.96 -2.00 25.43
CA PRO A 122 -3.38 -0.95 24.59
C PRO A 122 -2.11 -1.46 23.91
N ILE A 123 -2.12 -1.52 22.58
CA ILE A 123 -0.96 -1.93 21.77
C ILE A 123 -0.45 -0.73 20.99
N ALA A 124 0.87 -0.50 21.05
CA ALA A 124 1.50 0.66 20.42
C ALA A 124 1.38 0.62 18.89
N VAL A 125 0.92 1.74 18.31
CA VAL A 125 0.95 2.02 16.87
C VAL A 125 1.90 3.19 16.65
N HIS A 126 2.96 2.95 15.88
CA HIS A 126 4.02 3.93 15.63
C HIS A 126 3.74 4.71 14.35
N THR A 127 4.04 6.00 14.35
CA THR A 127 3.92 6.88 13.18
C THR A 127 5.19 7.69 12.98
N ILE A 128 5.36 8.23 11.79
CA ILE A 128 6.31 9.31 11.49
C ILE A 128 5.56 10.43 10.77
N GLU A 129 6.15 11.62 10.78
CA GLU A 129 5.58 12.81 10.13
C GLU A 129 5.16 12.51 8.67
N LYS A 130 3.91 12.80 8.33
CA LYS A 130 3.29 12.47 7.04
C LYS A 130 4.06 13.02 5.84
N SER A 131 4.62 14.21 5.96
CA SER A 131 5.35 14.89 4.87
C SER A 131 6.67 14.20 4.52
N THR A 132 7.24 13.40 5.42
CA THR A 132 8.49 12.66 5.24
C THR A 132 8.27 11.15 5.15
N ASP A 133 7.02 10.67 5.26
CA ASP A 133 6.71 9.25 5.19
C ASP A 133 6.59 8.73 3.75
N HIS A 134 7.69 8.69 3.03
CA HIS A 134 7.75 8.10 1.68
C HIS A 134 7.55 6.58 1.66
N MET A 135 7.43 5.93 2.80
CA MET A 135 7.20 4.50 2.86
C MET A 135 5.72 4.14 2.79
N LEU A 136 4.87 4.80 3.58
CA LEU A 136 3.44 4.51 3.64
C LEU A 136 2.58 5.52 2.89
N VAL A 137 3.12 6.69 2.58
CA VAL A 137 2.48 7.76 1.80
C VAL A 137 3.14 7.85 0.43
N SER A 138 2.71 7.04 -0.52
CA SER A 138 3.30 6.94 -1.86
C SER A 138 3.27 8.25 -2.70
N HIS A 139 2.56 9.27 -2.21
CA HIS A 139 2.45 10.60 -2.77
C HIS A 139 2.97 11.69 -1.81
N ALA A 140 3.83 11.33 -0.85
CA ALA A 140 4.54 12.30 -0.02
C ALA A 140 5.29 13.32 -0.91
N PRO A 141 5.46 14.57 -0.46
CA PRO A 141 6.06 15.63 -1.26
C PRO A 141 7.42 15.22 -1.84
N CYS A 142 7.52 15.24 -3.18
CA CYS A 142 8.73 14.85 -3.90
C CYS A 142 8.79 15.61 -5.23
N LYS A 143 9.69 16.59 -5.35
CA LYS A 143 9.84 17.38 -6.58
C LYS A 143 10.23 16.49 -7.77
N ARG A 144 11.14 15.54 -7.54
CA ARG A 144 11.54 14.56 -8.56
C ARG A 144 10.35 13.83 -9.15
N MET A 145 9.41 13.34 -8.31
CA MET A 145 8.19 12.70 -8.78
C MET A 145 7.33 13.65 -9.63
N SER A 146 7.18 14.90 -9.19
CA SER A 146 6.42 15.90 -9.95
C SER A 146 7.01 16.16 -11.33
N TRP A 147 8.31 16.31 -11.43
CA TRP A 147 9.02 16.47 -12.73
C TRP A 147 8.88 15.25 -13.63
N LEU A 148 9.01 14.04 -13.08
CA LEU A 148 8.82 12.79 -13.85
C LEU A 148 7.42 12.68 -14.40
N LEU A 149 6.39 12.97 -13.59
CA LEU A 149 4.98 12.94 -14.00
C LEU A 149 4.66 14.02 -15.03
N GLU A 150 5.22 15.22 -14.90
CA GLU A 150 5.06 16.29 -15.88
C GLU A 150 5.62 15.89 -17.25
N VAL A 151 6.84 15.39 -17.29
CA VAL A 151 7.48 14.93 -18.53
C VAL A 151 6.74 13.73 -19.13
N LEU A 152 6.33 12.77 -18.30
CA LEU A 152 5.54 11.62 -18.73
C LEU A 152 4.25 12.05 -19.45
N ARG A 153 3.53 13.01 -18.89
CA ARG A 153 2.24 13.49 -19.41
C ARG A 153 2.38 14.33 -20.67
N ASN A 154 3.50 15.03 -20.83
CA ASN A 154 3.74 15.94 -21.96
C ASN A 154 4.48 15.28 -23.14
N GLU A 155 5.37 14.31 -22.86
CA GLU A 155 6.30 13.78 -23.87
C GLU A 155 6.04 12.30 -24.22
N SER A 156 5.35 11.51 -23.36
CA SER A 156 5.04 10.13 -23.67
C SER A 156 3.91 10.02 -24.68
N GLU A 157 4.13 9.32 -25.78
CA GLU A 157 3.09 9.08 -26.79
C GLU A 157 1.87 8.34 -26.19
N GLU A 158 2.08 7.34 -25.34
CA GLU A 158 1.02 6.57 -24.71
C GLU A 158 0.19 7.44 -23.73
N VAL A 159 0.86 8.10 -22.79
CA VAL A 159 0.18 8.84 -21.72
C VAL A 159 -0.46 10.10 -22.26
N LYS A 160 0.30 10.88 -23.04
CA LYS A 160 -0.21 12.07 -23.70
C LYS A 160 -1.35 11.72 -24.67
N GLY A 161 -1.17 10.66 -25.48
CA GLY A 161 -2.18 10.20 -26.42
C GLY A 161 -3.50 9.79 -25.74
N PHE A 162 -3.43 9.17 -24.55
CA PHE A 162 -4.61 8.88 -23.74
C PHE A 162 -5.30 10.16 -23.24
N LEU A 163 -4.53 11.09 -22.65
CA LEU A 163 -5.06 12.33 -22.09
C LEU A 163 -5.61 13.27 -23.19
N ASP A 164 -5.09 13.20 -24.40
CA ASP A 164 -5.52 13.99 -25.54
C ASP A 164 -6.80 13.49 -26.23
N ARG A 165 -7.30 12.31 -25.88
CA ARG A 165 -8.55 11.75 -26.45
C ARG A 165 -9.71 12.70 -26.21
N THR A 166 -10.56 12.86 -27.21
CA THR A 166 -11.73 13.76 -27.13
C THR A 166 -12.64 13.40 -25.97
N GLU A 167 -12.93 12.11 -25.80
CA GLU A 167 -13.79 11.61 -24.73
C GLU A 167 -13.20 11.87 -23.32
N VAL A 168 -11.88 11.84 -23.15
CA VAL A 168 -11.22 12.16 -21.88
C VAL A 168 -11.34 13.66 -21.59
N LYS A 169 -11.03 14.51 -22.58
CA LYS A 169 -11.15 15.97 -22.46
C LYS A 169 -12.58 16.41 -22.18
N GLU A 170 -13.56 15.77 -22.79
CA GLU A 170 -14.99 16.05 -22.53
C GLU A 170 -15.39 15.70 -21.09
N VAL A 171 -14.88 14.61 -20.53
CA VAL A 171 -15.12 14.27 -19.11
C VAL A 171 -14.52 15.33 -18.20
N PHE A 172 -13.26 15.72 -18.38
CA PHE A 172 -12.63 16.79 -17.60
C PHE A 172 -13.43 18.11 -17.70
N LYS A 173 -13.83 18.48 -18.90
CA LYS A 173 -14.63 19.71 -19.14
C LYS A 173 -15.98 19.64 -18.43
N ASN A 174 -16.70 18.52 -18.57
CA ASN A 174 -18.03 18.31 -17.96
C ASN A 174 -17.91 18.37 -16.43
N VAL A 175 -17.00 17.60 -15.84
CA VAL A 175 -16.79 17.60 -14.39
C VAL A 175 -16.38 18.98 -13.90
N SER A 176 -15.43 19.66 -14.56
CA SER A 176 -14.96 20.98 -14.15
C SER A 176 -16.07 22.02 -14.15
N LEU A 177 -16.91 22.03 -15.20
CA LEU A 177 -18.03 22.96 -15.32
C LEU A 177 -19.05 22.80 -14.19
N ASN A 178 -19.42 21.54 -13.90
CA ASN A 178 -20.53 21.25 -12.99
C ASN A 178 -20.09 21.16 -11.53
N ALA A 179 -18.88 20.66 -11.27
CA ALA A 179 -18.32 20.59 -9.92
C ALA A 179 -17.80 21.94 -9.40
N GLY A 180 -17.72 22.98 -10.27
CA GLY A 180 -17.35 24.34 -9.87
C GLY A 180 -15.85 24.55 -9.62
N TRP A 181 -14.99 23.73 -10.19
CA TRP A 181 -13.53 23.83 -10.10
C TRP A 181 -12.86 23.29 -11.37
N ASN A 182 -11.68 23.80 -11.71
CA ASN A 182 -10.93 23.29 -12.86
C ASN A 182 -10.19 22.00 -12.50
N TYR A 183 -10.83 20.86 -12.74
CA TYR A 183 -10.26 19.53 -12.47
C TYR A 183 -9.26 19.12 -13.55
N ASP A 184 -8.16 18.52 -13.10
CA ASP A 184 -7.08 18.00 -13.92
C ASP A 184 -6.72 16.53 -13.53
N VAL A 185 -5.67 16.00 -14.10
CA VAL A 185 -5.18 14.64 -13.84
C VAL A 185 -4.79 14.40 -12.38
N ASN A 186 -4.47 15.44 -11.60
CA ASN A 186 -4.10 15.34 -10.19
C ASN A 186 -5.29 15.42 -9.25
N SER A 187 -6.42 15.94 -9.71
CA SER A 187 -7.57 16.32 -8.87
C SER A 187 -8.86 15.56 -9.18
N LEU A 188 -9.02 15.00 -10.38
CA LEU A 188 -10.26 14.29 -10.79
C LEU A 188 -10.70 13.19 -9.82
N TRP A 189 -9.74 12.50 -9.20
CA TRP A 189 -10.01 11.46 -8.20
C TRP A 189 -10.82 11.95 -6.99
N GLN A 190 -10.76 13.24 -6.65
CA GLN A 190 -11.48 13.83 -5.52
C GLN A 190 -13.00 13.72 -5.72
N VAL A 191 -13.47 14.01 -6.94
CA VAL A 191 -14.88 13.89 -7.30
C VAL A 191 -15.33 12.43 -7.24
N ARG A 192 -14.53 11.52 -7.82
CA ARG A 192 -14.81 10.07 -7.75
C ARG A 192 -14.86 9.56 -6.31
N ASP A 193 -13.94 9.99 -5.45
CA ASP A 193 -13.86 9.58 -4.03
C ASP A 193 -15.11 10.03 -3.26
N ALA A 194 -15.50 11.30 -3.42
CA ALA A 194 -16.71 11.85 -2.82
C ALA A 194 -17.95 11.05 -3.24
N TRP A 195 -18.18 10.90 -4.54
CA TRP A 195 -19.34 10.16 -5.06
C TRP A 195 -19.40 8.71 -4.57
N LYS A 196 -18.28 7.99 -4.59
CA LYS A 196 -18.22 6.60 -4.15
C LYS A 196 -18.61 6.47 -2.68
N ILE A 197 -18.10 7.37 -1.84
CA ILE A 197 -18.31 7.33 -0.39
C ILE A 197 -19.73 7.77 -0.04
N GLU A 198 -20.20 8.85 -0.59
CA GLU A 198 -21.57 9.36 -0.39
C GLU A 198 -22.61 8.31 -0.77
N HIS A 199 -22.42 7.67 -1.93
CA HIS A 199 -23.30 6.59 -2.36
C HIS A 199 -23.28 5.41 -1.38
N ALA A 200 -22.10 5.00 -0.92
CA ALA A 200 -21.95 3.91 0.05
C ALA A 200 -22.60 4.21 1.41
N HIS A 201 -22.66 5.49 1.78
CA HIS A 201 -23.32 5.97 3.02
C HIS A 201 -24.79 6.35 2.83
N GLY A 202 -25.38 6.12 1.67
CA GLY A 202 -26.79 6.46 1.38
C GLY A 202 -27.06 7.95 1.43
N MET A 203 -26.04 8.79 1.22
CA MET A 203 -26.19 10.23 1.14
C MET A 203 -26.97 10.58 -0.14
N LYS A 204 -27.74 11.66 -0.08
CA LYS A 204 -28.52 12.10 -1.24
C LYS A 204 -27.55 12.61 -2.32
N GLN A 205 -27.41 11.82 -3.37
CA GLN A 205 -26.74 12.24 -4.59
C GLN A 205 -27.58 13.31 -5.31
N PRO A 206 -26.99 14.15 -6.17
CA PRO A 206 -27.76 14.97 -7.10
C PRO A 206 -28.84 14.12 -7.77
N ASP A 207 -30.09 14.62 -7.83
CA ASP A 207 -31.23 13.87 -8.38
C ASP A 207 -30.97 13.47 -9.85
N GLU A 208 -31.62 12.38 -10.31
CA GLU A 208 -31.65 12.03 -11.72
C GLU A 208 -32.13 13.24 -12.55
N GLY A 209 -31.24 13.76 -13.38
CA GLY A 209 -31.45 15.01 -14.13
C GLY A 209 -30.38 16.06 -13.86
N ASP A 210 -29.64 15.95 -12.77
CA ASP A 210 -28.41 16.67 -12.53
C ASP A 210 -27.27 16.13 -13.40
N TRP A 211 -26.16 16.86 -13.42
CA TRP A 211 -24.98 16.52 -14.23
C TRP A 211 -24.33 15.18 -13.85
N TYR A 212 -24.53 14.71 -12.61
CA TYR A 212 -24.04 13.41 -12.15
C TYR A 212 -24.92 12.28 -12.70
N THR A 213 -24.28 11.38 -13.46
CA THR A 213 -24.91 10.16 -13.94
C THR A 213 -24.00 8.97 -13.70
N LYS A 214 -24.59 7.76 -13.63
CA LYS A 214 -23.78 6.54 -13.52
C LYS A 214 -22.80 6.40 -14.68
N GLU A 215 -23.20 6.79 -15.90
CA GLU A 215 -22.34 6.75 -17.08
C GLU A 215 -21.11 7.68 -16.89
N LEU A 216 -21.33 8.90 -16.39
CA LEU A 216 -20.24 9.83 -16.12
C LEU A 216 -19.32 9.32 -15.01
N TYR A 217 -19.90 8.74 -13.94
CA TYR A 217 -19.13 8.11 -12.87
C TYR A 217 -18.21 7.00 -13.42
N ASP A 218 -18.75 6.12 -14.26
CA ASP A 218 -17.99 5.02 -14.86
C ASP A 218 -16.83 5.55 -15.73
N LYS A 219 -17.09 6.60 -16.52
CA LYS A 219 -16.04 7.27 -17.33
C LYS A 219 -14.95 7.90 -16.45
N VAL A 220 -15.35 8.63 -15.40
CA VAL A 220 -14.41 9.20 -14.43
C VAL A 220 -13.59 8.10 -13.75
N ALA A 221 -14.23 6.99 -13.38
CA ALA A 221 -13.55 5.85 -12.77
C ALA A 221 -12.47 5.27 -13.70
N VAL A 222 -12.80 5.01 -14.96
CA VAL A 222 -11.84 4.48 -15.96
C VAL A 222 -10.65 5.42 -16.15
N ILE A 223 -10.91 6.75 -16.22
CA ILE A 223 -9.82 7.73 -16.36
C ILE A 223 -8.92 7.74 -15.12
N CYS A 224 -9.51 7.76 -13.91
CA CYS A 224 -8.75 7.72 -12.67
C CYS A 224 -7.90 6.45 -12.54
N ASP A 225 -8.46 5.29 -12.93
CA ASP A 225 -7.76 4.01 -12.90
C ASP A 225 -6.57 4.00 -13.87
N LYS A 226 -6.74 4.56 -15.07
CA LYS A 226 -5.64 4.65 -16.05
C LYS A 226 -4.53 5.62 -15.58
N ILE A 227 -4.90 6.76 -14.98
CA ILE A 227 -3.95 7.69 -14.37
C ILE A 227 -3.17 7.00 -13.24
N GLN A 228 -3.86 6.21 -12.40
CA GLN A 228 -3.21 5.44 -11.32
C GLN A 228 -2.17 4.45 -11.87
N LEU A 229 -2.45 3.78 -12.97
CA LEU A 229 -1.47 2.90 -13.64
C LEU A 229 -0.25 3.71 -14.07
N PHE A 230 -0.46 4.81 -14.80
CA PHE A 230 0.62 5.67 -15.29
C PHE A 230 1.50 6.22 -14.17
N ASP A 231 0.88 6.71 -13.11
CA ASP A 231 1.57 7.26 -11.94
C ASP A 231 2.40 6.21 -11.17
N ASN A 232 2.13 4.92 -11.36
CA ASN A 232 2.91 3.82 -10.79
C ASN A 232 3.86 3.14 -11.80
N GLY A 233 4.09 3.78 -12.94
CA GLY A 233 5.02 3.28 -13.95
C GLY A 233 4.52 2.04 -14.69
N ILE A 234 3.20 1.89 -14.83
CA ILE A 234 2.56 0.77 -15.52
C ILE A 234 2.01 1.25 -16.86
N TYR A 235 2.55 0.72 -17.93
CA TYR A 235 2.25 1.11 -19.29
C TYR A 235 1.88 -0.10 -20.13
N GLU A 236 1.26 0.11 -21.29
CA GLU A 236 0.97 -0.95 -22.27
C GLU A 236 2.27 -1.37 -22.99
N ASN A 237 3.15 -0.40 -23.25
CA ASN A 237 4.42 -0.60 -23.94
C ASN A 237 5.62 -0.16 -23.08
N PRO A 238 5.96 -0.88 -21.97
CA PRO A 238 7.12 -0.55 -21.15
C PRO A 238 8.43 -1.02 -21.82
N PRO A 239 9.58 -0.39 -21.51
CA PRO A 239 9.73 0.82 -20.68
C PRO A 239 9.44 2.11 -21.43
N ILE A 240 9.01 3.15 -20.74
CA ILE A 240 8.97 4.52 -21.28
C ILE A 240 10.27 5.23 -20.92
N ILE A 241 11.15 5.36 -21.91
CA ILE A 241 12.44 6.04 -21.77
C ILE A 241 12.32 7.46 -22.33
N ILE A 242 12.46 8.46 -21.47
CA ILE A 242 12.50 9.88 -21.87
C ILE A 242 13.80 10.50 -21.37
N ARG A 243 14.55 11.14 -22.26
CA ARG A 243 15.83 11.79 -21.93
C ARG A 243 16.80 10.84 -21.20
N ASN A 244 16.88 9.57 -21.64
CA ASN A 244 17.69 8.50 -21.08
C ASN A 244 17.29 8.04 -19.65
N VAL A 245 16.10 8.38 -19.19
CA VAL A 245 15.57 7.96 -17.89
C VAL A 245 14.37 7.03 -18.10
N ASP A 246 14.36 5.86 -17.46
CA ASP A 246 13.19 4.98 -17.38
C ASP A 246 12.21 5.58 -16.36
N ILE A 247 11.19 6.28 -16.88
CA ILE A 247 10.23 7.01 -16.06
C ILE A 247 9.45 6.04 -15.14
N GLY A 248 9.08 4.88 -15.66
CA GLY A 248 8.32 3.90 -14.87
C GLY A 248 9.11 3.36 -13.70
N LEU A 249 10.36 2.98 -13.93
CA LEU A 249 11.24 2.50 -12.87
C LEU A 249 11.51 3.57 -11.81
N GLU A 250 11.76 4.81 -12.22
CA GLU A 250 11.96 5.93 -11.30
C GLU A 250 10.73 6.17 -10.40
N LEU A 251 9.52 6.15 -10.98
CA LEU A 251 8.28 6.27 -10.23
C LEU A 251 8.10 5.11 -9.24
N GLN A 252 8.41 3.87 -9.64
CA GLN A 252 8.35 2.70 -8.76
C GLN A 252 9.34 2.81 -7.59
N LYS A 253 10.57 3.29 -7.83
CA LYS A 253 11.55 3.53 -6.77
C LYS A 253 11.05 4.54 -5.73
N ILE A 254 10.42 5.64 -6.18
CA ILE A 254 9.91 6.69 -5.29
C ILE A 254 8.68 6.20 -4.51
N ARG A 255 7.70 5.59 -5.18
CA ARG A 255 6.37 5.32 -4.62
C ARG A 255 6.30 4.06 -3.76
N GLY A 256 7.04 3.02 -4.13
CA GLY A 256 6.98 1.72 -3.44
C GLY A 256 8.33 1.18 -2.98
N GLY A 257 9.43 1.72 -3.52
CA GLY A 257 10.76 1.18 -3.32
C GLY A 257 11.21 1.17 -1.86
N SER A 258 10.90 2.21 -1.09
CA SER A 258 11.27 2.28 0.34
C SER A 258 10.60 1.17 1.16
N LEU A 259 9.30 0.97 1.01
CA LEU A 259 8.58 -0.10 1.72
C LEU A 259 9.07 -1.49 1.29
N PHE A 260 9.25 -1.70 -0.01
CA PHE A 260 9.71 -2.98 -0.55
C PHE A 260 11.11 -3.33 -0.01
N ASN A 261 12.01 -2.35 0.03
CA ASN A 261 13.37 -2.54 0.53
C ASN A 261 13.44 -2.68 2.06
N GLU A 262 12.55 -2.05 2.84
CA GLU A 262 12.45 -2.31 4.27
C GLU A 262 12.06 -3.77 4.54
N ILE A 263 11.02 -4.27 3.87
CA ILE A 263 10.59 -5.67 3.98
C ILE A 263 11.72 -6.62 3.59
N ASN A 264 12.40 -6.35 2.47
CA ASN A 264 13.57 -7.13 2.05
C ASN A 264 14.70 -7.11 3.11
N THR A 265 14.97 -5.96 3.69
CA THR A 265 15.98 -5.80 4.74
C THR A 265 15.62 -6.62 5.97
N HIS A 266 14.38 -6.57 6.44
CA HIS A 266 13.92 -7.37 7.58
C HIS A 266 14.01 -8.87 7.31
N MET A 267 13.62 -9.33 6.13
CA MET A 267 13.75 -10.75 5.75
C MET A 267 15.22 -11.20 5.74
N ASN A 268 16.12 -10.41 5.13
CA ASN A 268 17.54 -10.73 5.11
C ASN A 268 18.15 -10.74 6.52
N MET A 269 17.85 -9.73 7.35
CA MET A 269 18.29 -9.70 8.74
C MET A 269 17.76 -10.90 9.53
N LYS A 270 16.52 -11.32 9.31
CA LYS A 270 15.92 -12.50 9.94
C LYS A 270 16.69 -13.76 9.59
N ILE A 271 17.03 -13.96 8.31
CA ILE A 271 17.84 -15.10 7.85
C ILE A 271 19.24 -15.06 8.45
N ASP A 272 19.93 -13.92 8.36
CA ASP A 272 21.29 -13.76 8.88
C ASP A 272 21.38 -13.96 10.40
N CYS A 273 20.32 -13.66 11.12
CA CYS A 273 20.23 -13.74 12.56
C CYS A 273 19.67 -15.07 13.08
N LEU A 274 19.22 -15.97 12.22
CA LEU A 274 18.74 -17.28 12.64
C LEU A 274 19.82 -18.01 13.45
N ASN A 275 19.44 -18.47 14.64
CA ASN A 275 20.31 -19.22 15.56
C ASN A 275 21.58 -18.44 16.01
N ARG A 276 21.60 -17.11 15.88
CA ARG A 276 22.71 -16.25 16.32
C ARG A 276 22.32 -15.42 17.55
N ALA A 277 23.01 -15.62 18.66
CA ALA A 277 22.83 -14.90 19.91
C ALA A 277 23.63 -13.57 19.95
N ARG A 278 23.59 -12.77 18.86
CA ARG A 278 24.25 -11.46 18.81
C ARG A 278 23.32 -10.36 19.33
N PRO A 279 23.81 -9.33 20.05
CA PRO A 279 22.96 -8.20 20.48
C PRO A 279 22.20 -7.53 19.33
N ALA A 280 22.84 -7.35 18.18
CA ALA A 280 22.23 -6.79 16.97
C ALA A 280 21.07 -7.64 16.40
N CYS A 281 21.05 -8.94 16.68
CA CYS A 281 20.01 -9.86 16.23
C CYS A 281 18.80 -9.92 17.19
N ARG A 282 18.90 -9.35 18.40
CA ARG A 282 17.90 -9.52 19.45
C ARG A 282 16.51 -9.06 19.00
N TRP A 283 16.43 -7.92 18.34
CA TRP A 283 15.17 -7.37 17.85
C TRP A 283 14.55 -8.25 16.76
N ILE A 284 15.29 -8.51 15.68
CA ILE A 284 14.76 -9.25 14.54
C ILE A 284 14.47 -10.73 14.86
N ASN A 285 15.22 -11.35 15.79
CA ASN A 285 14.94 -12.70 16.23
C ASN A 285 13.61 -12.79 16.99
N GLY A 286 13.26 -11.80 17.79
CA GLY A 286 11.97 -11.72 18.47
C GLY A 286 10.83 -11.45 17.50
N LEU A 287 11.03 -10.58 16.51
CA LEU A 287 10.01 -10.13 15.59
C LEU A 287 9.45 -11.28 14.73
N LYS A 288 8.14 -11.45 14.73
CA LYS A 288 7.40 -12.42 13.92
C LYS A 288 6.37 -11.77 13.01
N TYR A 289 5.82 -10.63 13.40
CA TYR A 289 4.74 -9.95 12.69
C TYR A 289 5.00 -8.45 12.65
N HIS A 290 5.08 -7.90 11.47
CA HIS A 290 5.24 -6.46 11.23
C HIS A 290 4.09 -5.97 10.35
N ALA A 291 3.26 -5.11 10.91
CA ALA A 291 2.12 -4.56 10.20
C ALA A 291 2.36 -3.12 9.75
N TYR A 292 1.87 -2.80 8.56
CA TYR A 292 1.89 -1.47 7.95
C TYR A 292 0.46 -1.03 7.65
N SER A 293 -0.05 -0.10 8.44
CA SER A 293 -1.36 0.51 8.24
C SER A 293 -1.25 1.71 7.31
N GLY A 294 -1.70 1.54 6.08
CA GLY A 294 -1.53 2.53 5.02
C GLY A 294 -2.78 2.75 4.18
N HIS A 295 -2.55 2.93 2.89
CA HIS A 295 -3.53 3.38 1.92
C HIS A 295 -3.63 2.38 0.75
N ASP A 296 -4.65 2.54 -0.08
CA ASP A 296 -4.77 1.83 -1.36
C ASP A 296 -3.55 2.06 -2.25
N THR A 297 -3.07 3.30 -2.32
CA THR A 297 -1.87 3.67 -3.09
C THR A 297 -0.60 2.99 -2.58
N THR A 298 -0.51 2.71 -1.27
CA THR A 298 0.63 1.98 -0.67
C THR A 298 0.68 0.53 -1.16
N ILE A 299 -0.47 -0.18 -1.09
CA ILE A 299 -0.57 -1.57 -1.56
C ILE A 299 -0.35 -1.63 -3.07
N PHE A 300 -0.96 -0.70 -3.83
CA PHE A 300 -0.85 -0.67 -5.27
C PHE A 300 0.61 -0.50 -5.71
N ALA A 301 1.34 0.48 -5.13
CA ALA A 301 2.75 0.71 -5.42
C ALA A 301 3.62 -0.51 -5.06
N PHE A 302 3.36 -1.17 -3.94
CA PHE A 302 4.05 -2.40 -3.55
C PHE A 302 3.87 -3.52 -4.58
N LEU A 303 2.64 -3.79 -5.00
CA LEU A 303 2.32 -4.83 -5.99
C LEU A 303 2.86 -4.49 -7.40
N SER A 304 2.94 -3.20 -7.74
CA SER A 304 3.45 -2.71 -9.03
C SER A 304 4.92 -3.05 -9.24
N ILE A 305 5.73 -3.09 -8.19
CA ILE A 305 7.16 -3.47 -8.27
C ILE A 305 7.31 -4.91 -8.79
N MET A 306 6.40 -5.82 -8.42
CA MET A 306 6.39 -7.21 -8.86
C MET A 306 5.58 -7.43 -10.16
N GLY A 307 4.96 -6.38 -10.72
CA GLY A 307 4.17 -6.47 -11.95
C GLY A 307 2.88 -7.28 -11.82
N ILE A 308 2.32 -7.44 -10.62
CA ILE A 308 1.12 -8.25 -10.38
C ILE A 308 -0.12 -7.44 -9.99
N GLN A 309 -0.02 -6.12 -9.86
CA GLN A 309 -1.11 -5.26 -9.38
C GLN A 309 -2.40 -5.41 -10.22
N SER A 310 -2.30 -5.47 -11.56
CA SER A 310 -3.46 -5.62 -12.46
C SER A 310 -4.08 -7.02 -12.44
N LYS A 311 -3.33 -8.02 -11.99
CA LYS A 311 -3.81 -9.41 -11.82
C LYS A 311 -4.47 -9.62 -10.46
N VAL A 312 -4.14 -8.79 -9.47
CA VAL A 312 -4.56 -8.92 -8.07
C VAL A 312 -5.68 -7.94 -7.72
N VAL A 313 -5.57 -6.69 -8.18
CA VAL A 313 -6.56 -5.63 -7.93
C VAL A 313 -7.54 -5.59 -9.09
N VAL A 314 -8.62 -6.35 -9.01
CA VAL A 314 -9.55 -6.61 -10.13
C VAL A 314 -10.69 -5.58 -10.21
N SER A 315 -11.04 -4.91 -9.11
CA SER A 315 -12.21 -4.03 -9.02
C SER A 315 -11.87 -2.56 -9.13
N GLY A 316 -11.54 -2.09 -10.33
CA GLY A 316 -11.52 -0.66 -10.62
C GLY A 316 -10.31 0.10 -10.05
N GLY A 317 -9.09 -0.41 -10.26
CA GLY A 317 -7.83 0.33 -10.15
C GLY A 317 -7.29 0.56 -8.75
N TYR A 318 -8.08 0.44 -7.70
CA TYR A 318 -7.64 0.62 -6.31
C TYR A 318 -7.99 -0.56 -5.42
N PRO A 319 -7.07 -1.02 -4.54
CA PRO A 319 -7.42 -1.94 -3.45
C PRO A 319 -8.59 -1.42 -2.62
N ASP A 320 -9.59 -2.26 -2.34
CA ASP A 320 -10.76 -1.88 -1.54
C ASP A 320 -10.41 -1.64 -0.07
N TYR A 321 -11.37 -1.10 0.72
CA TYR A 321 -11.20 -0.94 2.16
C TYR A 321 -10.82 -2.27 2.82
N THR A 322 -9.87 -2.23 3.73
CA THR A 322 -9.28 -3.41 4.40
C THR A 322 -8.65 -4.45 3.47
N ALA A 323 -8.42 -4.12 2.19
CA ALA A 323 -7.54 -4.93 1.37
C ALA A 323 -6.16 -5.02 2.01
N ALA A 324 -5.51 -6.18 1.87
CA ALA A 324 -4.20 -6.39 2.47
C ALA A 324 -3.32 -7.31 1.60
N ALA A 325 -2.04 -6.97 1.54
CA ALA A 325 -0.99 -7.81 1.00
C ALA A 325 -0.13 -8.35 2.15
N PHE A 326 0.19 -9.64 2.09
CA PHE A 326 1.02 -10.32 3.08
C PHE A 326 2.30 -10.79 2.40
N VAL A 327 3.43 -10.60 3.07
CA VAL A 327 4.73 -11.16 2.69
C VAL A 327 5.17 -12.09 3.81
N GLU A 328 5.12 -13.38 3.56
CA GLU A 328 5.49 -14.42 4.50
C GLU A 328 6.87 -14.98 4.13
N LEU A 329 7.79 -14.98 5.09
CA LEU A 329 9.12 -15.57 4.96
C LEU A 329 9.11 -16.99 5.53
N TYR A 330 9.49 -17.94 4.72
CA TYR A 330 9.60 -19.35 5.07
C TYR A 330 11.04 -19.85 4.95
N ILE A 331 11.33 -20.92 5.69
CA ILE A 331 12.57 -21.72 5.54
C ILE A 331 12.16 -23.16 5.33
N ASP A 332 12.78 -23.83 4.37
CA ASP A 332 12.57 -25.26 4.13
C ASP A 332 13.40 -26.15 5.07
N ALA A 333 13.38 -27.47 4.83
CA ALA A 333 14.11 -28.45 5.64
C ALA A 333 15.63 -28.36 5.45
N ASP A 334 16.08 -27.85 4.32
CA ASP A 334 17.51 -27.71 3.97
C ASP A 334 18.07 -26.35 4.44
N GLY A 335 17.21 -25.47 4.98
CA GLY A 335 17.60 -24.14 5.44
C GLY A 335 17.47 -23.05 4.40
N GLU A 336 16.94 -23.37 3.21
CA GLU A 336 16.78 -22.40 2.11
C GLU A 336 15.59 -21.47 2.36
N PRO A 337 15.76 -20.15 2.10
CA PRO A 337 14.71 -19.16 2.32
C PRO A 337 13.78 -19.01 1.13
N TYR A 338 12.48 -18.94 1.41
CA TYR A 338 11.41 -18.71 0.46
C TYR A 338 10.49 -17.59 0.94
N PHE A 339 9.83 -16.92 0.02
CA PHE A 339 8.74 -16.03 0.34
C PHE A 339 7.42 -16.49 -0.29
N ARG A 340 6.32 -16.04 0.30
CA ARG A 340 4.97 -16.22 -0.21
C ARG A 340 4.23 -14.91 -0.13
N ILE A 341 3.52 -14.52 -1.19
CA ILE A 341 2.62 -13.37 -1.19
C ILE A 341 1.19 -13.88 -1.10
N LEU A 342 0.43 -13.35 -0.12
CA LEU A 342 -1.00 -13.55 -0.05
C LEU A 342 -1.71 -12.21 -0.24
N TYR A 343 -2.96 -12.25 -0.66
CA TYR A 343 -3.79 -11.08 -0.82
C TYR A 343 -5.19 -11.30 -0.26
N ARG A 344 -5.74 -10.28 0.36
CA ARG A 344 -7.11 -10.15 0.83
C ARG A 344 -7.75 -8.99 0.08
N THR A 345 -8.87 -9.21 -0.60
CA THR A 345 -9.47 -8.19 -1.48
C THR A 345 -10.22 -7.10 -0.72
N SER A 346 -11.05 -7.47 0.27
CA SER A 346 -11.93 -6.54 0.99
C SER A 346 -12.54 -7.21 2.23
N ASP A 347 -13.43 -6.51 2.91
CA ASP A 347 -14.27 -7.03 3.99
C ASP A 347 -15.44 -7.89 3.48
N VAL A 348 -15.96 -7.60 2.29
CA VAL A 348 -17.07 -8.37 1.68
C VAL A 348 -16.60 -9.75 1.25
N ASN A 349 -15.46 -9.81 0.54
CA ASN A 349 -14.77 -11.05 0.25
C ASN A 349 -13.49 -11.12 1.09
N ASN A 350 -13.63 -11.63 2.31
CA ASN A 350 -12.54 -11.70 3.28
C ASN A 350 -11.59 -12.89 3.09
N THR A 351 -11.66 -13.59 1.96
CA THR A 351 -10.77 -14.70 1.65
C THR A 351 -9.34 -14.19 1.46
N ILE A 352 -8.39 -14.86 2.12
CA ILE A 352 -6.95 -14.65 1.91
C ILE A 352 -6.45 -15.77 1.01
N TYR A 353 -5.88 -15.41 -0.13
CA TYR A 353 -5.43 -16.39 -1.15
C TYR A 353 -4.01 -16.08 -1.65
N PRO A 354 -3.26 -17.10 -2.09
CA PRO A 354 -1.91 -16.92 -2.61
C PRO A 354 -1.93 -16.23 -3.98
N VAL A 355 -0.98 -15.31 -4.17
CA VAL A 355 -0.77 -14.60 -5.44
C VAL A 355 0.69 -14.66 -5.92
N THR A 356 1.55 -15.39 -5.21
CA THR A 356 2.97 -15.55 -5.56
C THR A 356 3.15 -16.09 -6.97
N HIS A 357 2.34 -17.07 -7.36
CA HIS A 357 2.35 -17.70 -8.67
C HIS A 357 2.07 -16.75 -9.85
N LEU A 358 1.54 -15.54 -9.56
CA LEU A 358 1.31 -14.49 -10.56
C LEU A 358 2.58 -13.71 -10.91
N ILE A 359 3.63 -13.82 -10.08
CA ILE A 359 4.95 -13.24 -10.32
C ILE A 359 5.65 -14.11 -11.35
N ASN A 360 6.03 -13.55 -12.50
CA ASN A 360 6.60 -14.32 -13.60
C ASN A 360 7.87 -15.08 -13.20
N GLU A 361 8.74 -14.42 -12.41
CA GLU A 361 10.00 -14.98 -11.92
C GLU A 361 9.82 -16.10 -10.89
N CYS A 362 8.61 -16.30 -10.38
CA CYS A 362 8.27 -17.41 -9.49
C CYS A 362 7.76 -18.66 -10.23
N GLU A 363 7.67 -18.63 -11.57
CA GLU A 363 7.38 -19.78 -12.43
C GLU A 363 6.09 -20.53 -12.04
N GLY A 364 5.06 -19.82 -11.64
CA GLY A 364 3.78 -20.38 -11.23
C GLY A 364 3.76 -21.07 -9.85
N LYS A 365 4.81 -20.92 -9.05
CA LYS A 365 4.94 -21.53 -7.71
C LYS A 365 4.31 -20.66 -6.63
N ASP A 366 3.68 -21.28 -5.64
CA ASP A 366 3.13 -20.58 -4.46
C ASP A 366 4.21 -20.14 -3.45
N TYR A 367 5.33 -20.84 -3.43
CA TYR A 367 6.52 -20.48 -2.66
C TYR A 367 7.66 -20.18 -3.62
N CYS A 368 8.18 -18.97 -3.55
CA CYS A 368 9.21 -18.45 -4.44
C CYS A 368 10.53 -18.27 -3.68
N LYS A 369 11.66 -18.55 -4.32
CA LYS A 369 12.97 -18.35 -3.70
C LYS A 369 13.18 -16.88 -3.32
N LEU A 370 13.77 -16.61 -2.16
CA LEU A 370 13.98 -15.25 -1.65
C LEU A 370 14.85 -14.39 -2.57
N GLU A 371 15.69 -15.00 -3.42
CA GLU A 371 16.48 -14.30 -4.44
C GLU A 371 15.64 -13.50 -5.40
N VAL A 372 14.43 -13.97 -5.75
CA VAL A 372 13.50 -13.24 -6.62
C VAL A 372 13.02 -11.97 -5.92
N PHE A 373 12.71 -12.02 -4.62
CA PHE A 373 12.35 -10.82 -3.87
C PHE A 373 13.52 -9.82 -3.78
N ARG A 374 14.73 -10.33 -3.55
CA ARG A 374 15.98 -9.54 -3.55
C ARG A 374 16.22 -8.86 -4.89
N TYR A 375 15.95 -9.55 -6.00
CA TYR A 375 16.05 -8.97 -7.36
C TYR A 375 15.13 -7.76 -7.51
N PHE A 376 13.85 -7.88 -7.15
CA PHE A 376 12.91 -6.75 -7.21
C PHE A 376 13.29 -5.63 -6.24
N ALA A 377 13.76 -5.96 -5.05
CA ALA A 377 14.25 -4.98 -4.09
C ALA A 377 15.43 -4.18 -4.64
N ALA A 378 16.42 -4.85 -5.24
CA ALA A 378 17.58 -4.18 -5.84
C ALA A 378 17.16 -3.27 -7.00
N LYS A 379 16.24 -3.73 -7.85
CA LYS A 379 15.73 -2.96 -8.99
C LYS A 379 14.95 -1.71 -8.56
N SER A 380 14.15 -1.82 -7.49
CA SER A 380 13.28 -0.73 -6.99
C SER A 380 13.92 0.09 -5.86
N LYS A 381 15.18 -0.17 -5.53
CA LYS A 381 15.87 0.60 -4.49
C LYS A 381 16.08 2.04 -4.95
N PRO A 382 15.71 3.06 -4.15
CA PRO A 382 16.13 4.44 -4.39
C PRO A 382 17.65 4.55 -4.47
N ASP A 383 18.15 5.35 -5.41
CA ASP A 383 19.60 5.45 -5.65
C ASP A 383 20.35 6.15 -4.51
N GLN A 384 19.62 6.95 -3.71
CA GLN A 384 20.14 7.70 -2.57
C GLN A 384 19.09 7.73 -1.45
N ASP A 385 19.38 8.44 -0.35
CA ASP A 385 18.35 8.78 0.64
C ASP A 385 17.17 9.45 -0.06
N LEU A 386 15.96 8.98 0.21
CA LEU A 386 14.80 9.37 -0.59
C LEU A 386 14.42 10.84 -0.38
N ILE A 387 14.65 11.41 0.80
CA ILE A 387 14.35 12.82 1.07
C ILE A 387 15.27 13.70 0.22
N GLU A 388 16.56 13.40 0.21
CA GLU A 388 17.53 14.12 -0.60
C GLU A 388 17.27 13.90 -2.10
N TRP A 389 16.99 12.65 -2.48
CA TRP A 389 16.74 12.28 -3.87
C TRP A 389 15.48 12.94 -4.46
N CYS A 390 14.46 13.16 -3.63
CA CYS A 390 13.24 13.87 -4.03
C CYS A 390 13.47 15.34 -4.41
N GLU A 391 14.54 15.96 -3.94
CA GLU A 391 14.93 17.32 -4.30
C GLU A 391 15.77 17.39 -5.59
N MET A 392 16.31 16.26 -6.08
CA MET A 392 17.22 16.20 -7.23
C MET A 392 16.45 16.12 -8.53
N ASN A 393 16.82 16.99 -9.48
CA ASN A 393 16.28 16.95 -10.83
C ASN A 393 16.71 15.64 -11.52
N PRO A 394 15.79 14.82 -12.07
CA PRO A 394 16.13 13.55 -12.71
C PRO A 394 17.03 13.69 -13.96
N TRP A 395 17.11 14.89 -14.52
CA TRP A 395 17.89 15.19 -15.73
C TRP A 395 19.27 15.81 -15.44
N GLU A 396 19.52 16.24 -14.21
CA GLU A 396 20.83 16.79 -13.79
C GLU A 396 21.75 15.66 -13.35
N GLY A 397 22.91 15.53 -13.99
CA GLY A 397 23.93 14.55 -13.63
C GLY A 397 23.91 13.23 -14.40
N THR A 398 23.00 13.03 -15.35
CA THR A 398 23.01 11.89 -16.28
C THR A 398 24.00 12.10 -17.44
N SER A 399 25.26 12.43 -17.13
CA SER A 399 26.33 12.27 -18.14
C SER A 399 26.57 10.76 -18.31
N SER A 400 26.61 10.33 -19.55
CA SER A 400 26.52 8.98 -20.13
C SER A 400 27.55 7.93 -19.67
N SER A 401 28.19 8.05 -18.52
CA SER A 401 29.28 7.14 -18.12
C SER A 401 28.97 6.12 -17.03
N LYS A 402 27.76 6.16 -16.39
CA LYS A 402 27.44 5.22 -15.30
C LYS A 402 26.43 4.12 -15.66
N LEU A 403 25.68 4.25 -16.76
CA LEU A 403 24.69 3.23 -17.14
C LEU A 403 25.29 1.94 -17.72
N THR A 404 26.47 2.00 -18.31
CA THR A 404 27.12 0.84 -18.96
C THR A 404 27.72 -0.16 -17.97
N THR A 405 28.07 0.25 -16.76
CA THR A 405 28.78 -0.62 -15.82
C THR A 405 27.83 -1.47 -14.95
N ILE A 406 26.65 -0.93 -14.61
CA ILE A 406 25.70 -1.66 -13.74
C ILE A 406 24.92 -2.74 -14.51
N GLN A 407 24.52 -2.45 -15.74
CA GLN A 407 23.83 -3.45 -16.58
C GLN A 407 24.77 -4.59 -16.99
N ALA A 408 26.04 -4.32 -17.26
CA ALA A 408 27.03 -5.35 -17.59
C ALA A 408 27.35 -6.26 -16.40
N THR A 409 27.38 -5.73 -15.19
CA THR A 409 27.70 -6.50 -13.98
C THR A 409 26.52 -7.41 -13.56
N ILE A 410 25.29 -6.97 -13.74
CA ILE A 410 24.08 -7.77 -13.42
C ILE A 410 23.93 -8.90 -14.46
N PHE A 411 24.18 -8.64 -15.76
CA PHE A 411 24.10 -9.66 -16.80
C PHE A 411 25.24 -10.70 -16.69
N ALA A 412 26.43 -10.28 -16.30
CA ALA A 412 27.57 -11.17 -16.08
C ALA A 412 27.36 -12.09 -14.87
N ALA A 413 26.77 -11.62 -13.78
CA ALA A 413 26.46 -12.43 -12.61
C ALA A 413 25.38 -13.48 -12.91
N TYR A 414 24.39 -13.14 -13.76
CA TYR A 414 23.33 -14.08 -14.16
C TYR A 414 23.86 -15.19 -15.09
N MET A 415 24.80 -14.88 -16.00
CA MET A 415 25.41 -15.86 -16.91
C MET A 415 26.45 -16.76 -16.25
N TRP A 416 27.04 -16.31 -15.15
CA TRP A 416 28.04 -17.13 -14.39
C TRP A 416 27.39 -18.20 -13.50
N TYR A 417 26.11 -18.08 -13.26
CA TYR A 417 25.34 -19.05 -12.42
C TYR A 417 24.66 -20.15 -13.26
N GLN A 418 24.71 -20.06 -14.61
CA GLN A 418 24.18 -21.10 -15.52
C GLN A 418 25.27 -21.94 -16.21
N SER A 419 26.55 -21.67 -15.95
CA SER A 419 27.68 -22.53 -16.35
C SER A 419 28.27 -23.25 -15.15
#